data_2b66302d8c3345e57ffe000102207763
#
_entry.id   2b66302d8c3345e57ffe000102207763
#
_cell.length_a   1.000
_cell.length_b   1.000
_cell.length_c   1.000
_cell.angle_alpha   90.00
_cell.angle_beta   90.00
_cell.angle_gamma   90.00
#
_symmetry.space_group_name_H-M   'P 1'
#
loop_
_entity.id
_entity.type
_entity.pdbx_description
1 polymer ?
#
loop_
_entity_poly.entity_id
_entity_poly.type
_entity_poly.pdbx_seq_one_letter_code
_entity_poly.pdbx_strand_id
1 'polypeptide(L)'
;MYMSGNATLQAVKPLRAMVIKKAAEMLGVKEEFVDLAHEKAYVVNNPDEFVNFVDVVAHLSNDGAHLESQGQFNAPFTEVPDLNNLRGRIHPDYTYSAHAVEVAVDETTGKFDVVHIIAALDVGRCINRNSCEGQLEGGAIHNMGYVTEDMGIEGYKGITHGNKFSTYLI
;
A
#
# COMPACT_ATOMS: atom_id res chain seq x y z
N MET A 1 -0.16 0.04 3.89
CA MET A 1 0.19 -1.31 3.37
C MET A 1 0.69 -2.26 4.45
N TYR A 2 1.49 -1.83 5.42
CA TYR A 2 2.06 -2.70 6.47
C TYR A 2 1.00 -3.50 7.24
N MET A 3 -0.04 -2.86 7.76
CA MET A 3 -1.12 -3.53 8.52
C MET A 3 -1.94 -4.47 7.65
N SER A 4 -2.57 -3.94 6.62
CA SER A 4 -3.46 -4.70 5.73
C SER A 4 -2.73 -5.80 4.94
N GLY A 5 -1.49 -5.54 4.51
CA GLY A 5 -0.68 -6.54 3.82
C GLY A 5 -0.35 -7.75 4.69
N ASN A 6 0.04 -7.52 5.95
CA ASN A 6 0.30 -8.63 6.88
C ASN A 6 -0.98 -9.38 7.27
N ALA A 7 -2.11 -8.68 7.44
CA ALA A 7 -3.40 -9.34 7.67
C ALA A 7 -3.80 -10.21 6.48
N THR A 8 -3.63 -9.72 5.25
CA THR A 8 -3.88 -10.49 4.01
C THR A 8 -2.98 -11.72 3.94
N LEU A 9 -1.69 -11.58 4.24
CA LEU A 9 -0.77 -12.73 4.26
C LEU A 9 -1.21 -13.80 5.27
N GLN A 10 -1.70 -13.39 6.44
CA GLN A 10 -2.23 -14.35 7.43
C GLN A 10 -3.50 -15.05 6.95
N ALA A 11 -4.38 -14.35 6.25
CA ALA A 11 -5.57 -14.95 5.66
C ALA A 11 -5.23 -15.91 4.51
N VAL A 12 -4.27 -15.58 3.65
CA VAL A 12 -3.94 -16.38 2.47
C VAL A 12 -3.19 -17.67 2.82
N LYS A 13 -2.34 -17.66 3.85
CA LYS A 13 -1.52 -18.84 4.22
C LYS A 13 -2.31 -20.15 4.38
N PRO A 14 -3.41 -20.24 5.17
CA PRO A 14 -4.16 -21.47 5.32
C PRO A 14 -4.85 -21.88 4.01
N LEU A 15 -5.39 -20.96 3.23
CA LEU A 15 -5.98 -21.25 1.94
C LEU A 15 -4.95 -21.83 0.96
N ARG A 16 -3.76 -21.20 0.91
CA ARG A 16 -2.64 -21.71 0.09
C ARG A 16 -2.25 -23.13 0.49
N ALA A 17 -2.18 -23.43 1.77
CA ALA A 17 -1.87 -24.78 2.27
C ALA A 17 -2.93 -25.81 1.83
N MET A 18 -4.21 -25.46 1.89
CA MET A 18 -5.31 -26.34 1.42
C MET A 18 -5.18 -26.61 -0.08
N VAL A 19 -4.90 -25.61 -0.89
CA VAL A 19 -4.73 -25.74 -2.35
C VAL A 19 -3.52 -26.60 -2.67
N ILE A 20 -2.37 -26.36 -2.02
CA ILE A 20 -1.14 -27.16 -2.23
C ILE A 20 -1.38 -28.62 -1.87
N LYS A 21 -2.01 -28.88 -0.73
CA LYS A 21 -2.32 -30.25 -0.30
C LYS A 21 -3.17 -30.97 -1.35
N LYS A 22 -4.24 -30.34 -1.83
CA LYS A 22 -5.12 -30.93 -2.84
C LYS A 22 -4.41 -31.14 -4.18
N ALA A 23 -3.62 -30.16 -4.62
CA ALA A 23 -2.83 -30.27 -5.83
C ALA A 23 -1.80 -31.41 -5.74
N ALA A 24 -1.16 -31.59 -4.59
CA ALA A 24 -0.22 -32.68 -4.35
C ALA A 24 -0.90 -34.06 -4.43
N GLU A 25 -2.12 -34.18 -3.88
CA GLU A 25 -2.95 -35.39 -4.04
C GLU A 25 -3.26 -35.67 -5.52
N MET A 26 -3.65 -34.65 -6.29
CA MET A 26 -3.98 -34.76 -7.72
C MET A 26 -2.76 -35.12 -8.57
N LEU A 27 -1.57 -34.62 -8.23
CA LEU A 27 -0.31 -34.88 -8.92
C LEU A 27 0.40 -36.16 -8.43
N GLY A 28 -0.05 -36.75 -7.33
CA GLY A 28 0.58 -37.94 -6.75
C GLY A 28 1.97 -37.70 -6.16
N VAL A 29 2.25 -36.47 -5.70
CA VAL A 29 3.53 -36.05 -5.13
C VAL A 29 3.34 -35.56 -3.69
N LYS A 30 4.44 -35.32 -2.97
CA LYS A 30 4.37 -34.70 -1.65
C LYS A 30 4.16 -33.17 -1.78
N GLU A 31 3.49 -32.59 -0.78
CA GLU A 31 3.19 -31.15 -0.70
C GLU A 31 4.43 -30.26 -0.84
N GLU A 32 5.57 -30.69 -0.31
CA GLU A 32 6.86 -29.97 -0.35
C GLU A 32 7.42 -29.76 -1.79
N PHE A 33 6.93 -30.54 -2.74
CA PHE A 33 7.33 -30.46 -4.15
C PHE A 33 6.33 -29.68 -5.02
N VAL A 34 5.26 -29.12 -4.43
CA VAL A 34 4.25 -28.36 -5.18
C VAL A 34 4.36 -26.87 -4.85
N ASP A 35 4.37 -26.05 -5.90
CA ASP A 35 4.24 -24.59 -5.76
C ASP A 35 3.13 -24.05 -6.67
N LEU A 36 2.72 -22.80 -6.42
CA LEU A 36 1.64 -22.11 -7.14
C LEU A 36 2.20 -20.92 -7.89
N ALA A 37 2.06 -20.88 -9.19
CA ALA A 37 2.36 -19.72 -10.02
C ALA A 37 1.54 -19.75 -11.33
N HIS A 38 1.28 -18.57 -11.89
CA HIS A 38 0.64 -18.42 -13.21
C HIS A 38 -0.63 -19.26 -13.38
N GLU A 39 -1.51 -19.22 -12.36
CA GLU A 39 -2.79 -19.95 -12.35
C GLU A 39 -2.64 -21.49 -12.39
N LYS A 40 -1.48 -21.99 -11.99
CA LYS A 40 -1.15 -23.42 -11.96
C LYS A 40 -0.61 -23.83 -10.59
N ALA A 41 -0.88 -25.08 -10.23
CA ALA A 41 -0.13 -25.80 -9.20
C ALA A 41 0.78 -26.79 -9.91
N TYR A 42 2.08 -26.67 -9.73
CA TYR A 42 3.09 -27.41 -10.49
C TYR A 42 4.13 -28.06 -9.57
N VAL A 43 4.78 -29.09 -10.10
CA VAL A 43 5.89 -29.75 -9.41
C VAL A 43 7.16 -28.93 -9.59
N VAL A 44 7.77 -28.47 -8.48
CA VAL A 44 8.93 -27.56 -8.50
C VAL A 44 10.10 -28.07 -9.35
N ASN A 45 10.37 -29.38 -9.30
CA ASN A 45 11.47 -30.01 -10.04
C ASN A 45 11.07 -30.42 -11.47
N ASN A 46 9.79 -30.32 -11.83
CA ASN A 46 9.26 -30.64 -13.15
C ASN A 46 8.06 -29.72 -13.48
N PRO A 47 8.29 -28.45 -13.87
CA PRO A 47 7.22 -27.47 -14.08
C PRO A 47 6.21 -27.82 -15.19
N ASP A 48 6.53 -28.76 -16.06
CA ASP A 48 5.61 -29.26 -17.11
C ASP A 48 4.53 -30.18 -16.52
N GLU A 49 4.75 -30.71 -15.33
CA GLU A 49 3.77 -31.49 -14.56
C GLU A 49 2.99 -30.57 -13.64
N PHE A 50 1.76 -30.25 -14.05
CA PHE A 50 0.92 -29.29 -13.32
C PHE A 50 -0.56 -29.65 -13.42
N VAL A 51 -1.34 -29.05 -12.53
CA VAL A 51 -2.81 -28.96 -12.59
C VAL A 51 -3.22 -27.50 -12.59
N ASN A 52 -4.32 -27.15 -13.26
CA ASN A 52 -4.80 -25.77 -13.24
C ASN A 52 -5.37 -25.43 -11.86
N PHE A 53 -5.13 -24.21 -11.41
CA PHE A 53 -5.61 -23.73 -10.12
C PHE A 53 -7.15 -23.85 -9.99
N VAL A 54 -7.87 -23.55 -11.07
CA VAL A 54 -9.35 -23.65 -11.12
C VAL A 54 -9.81 -25.07 -10.86
N ASP A 55 -9.14 -26.07 -11.43
CA ASP A 55 -9.49 -27.49 -11.26
C ASP A 55 -9.28 -27.92 -9.81
N VAL A 56 -8.16 -27.51 -9.20
CA VAL A 56 -7.88 -27.79 -7.78
C VAL A 56 -8.95 -27.20 -6.87
N VAL A 57 -9.35 -25.94 -7.12
CA VAL A 57 -10.40 -25.26 -6.35
C VAL A 57 -11.76 -25.94 -6.53
N ALA A 58 -12.09 -26.35 -7.75
CA ALA A 58 -13.30 -27.10 -8.05
C ALA A 58 -13.37 -28.44 -7.28
N HIS A 59 -12.26 -29.19 -7.25
CA HIS A 59 -12.17 -30.42 -6.45
C HIS A 59 -12.34 -30.15 -4.97
N LEU A 60 -11.67 -29.13 -4.41
CA LEU A 60 -11.86 -28.75 -3.01
C LEU A 60 -13.31 -28.39 -2.68
N SER A 61 -13.97 -27.64 -3.55
CA SER A 61 -15.38 -27.26 -3.39
C SER A 61 -16.31 -28.48 -3.43
N ASN A 62 -16.08 -29.41 -4.37
CA ASN A 62 -16.85 -30.64 -4.46
C ASN A 62 -16.66 -31.57 -3.25
N ASP A 63 -15.48 -31.55 -2.66
CA ASP A 63 -15.17 -32.28 -1.42
C ASP A 63 -15.79 -31.60 -0.17
N GLY A 64 -16.51 -30.49 -0.34
CA GLY A 64 -17.15 -29.74 0.74
C GLY A 64 -16.20 -28.90 1.57
N ALA A 65 -15.00 -28.57 1.04
CA ALA A 65 -14.06 -27.72 1.73
C ALA A 65 -14.59 -26.28 1.85
N HIS A 66 -14.47 -25.70 3.05
CA HIS A 66 -14.80 -24.30 3.29
C HIS A 66 -13.63 -23.42 2.85
N LEU A 67 -13.79 -22.72 1.70
CA LEU A 67 -12.74 -21.94 1.08
C LEU A 67 -12.75 -20.49 1.58
N GLU A 68 -12.82 -20.31 2.87
CA GLU A 68 -12.77 -19.02 3.54
C GLU A 68 -11.67 -19.00 4.59
N SER A 69 -11.06 -17.85 4.75
CA SER A 69 -10.06 -17.62 5.79
C SER A 69 -10.05 -16.16 6.22
N GLN A 70 -9.76 -15.95 7.50
CA GLN A 70 -9.66 -14.62 8.08
C GLN A 70 -8.25 -14.40 8.61
N GLY A 71 -7.71 -13.20 8.34
CA GLY A 71 -6.41 -12.75 8.86
C GLY A 71 -6.56 -11.47 9.66
N GLN A 72 -5.88 -11.42 10.80
CA GLN A 72 -5.80 -10.24 11.63
C GLN A 72 -4.33 -9.96 11.95
N PHE A 73 -3.91 -8.72 11.78
CA PHE A 73 -2.56 -8.31 12.13
C PHE A 73 -2.60 -7.08 13.05
N ASN A 74 -1.98 -7.23 14.21
CA ASN A 74 -1.76 -6.12 15.12
C ASN A 74 -0.30 -5.71 15.02
N ALA A 75 -0.05 -4.41 14.83
CA ALA A 75 1.32 -3.91 14.75
C ALA A 75 2.07 -4.16 16.06
N PRO A 76 3.25 -4.78 16.02
CA PRO A 76 4.05 -4.96 17.22
C PRO A 76 4.51 -3.60 17.75
N PHE A 77 4.70 -3.53 19.06
CA PHE A 77 5.28 -2.36 19.73
C PHE A 77 4.43 -1.06 19.65
N THR A 78 3.13 -1.16 19.33
CA THR A 78 2.23 -0.02 19.46
C THR A 78 1.55 -0.03 20.83
N GLU A 79 1.32 1.15 21.36
CA GLU A 79 0.66 1.38 22.64
C GLU A 79 -0.58 2.25 22.42
N VAL A 80 -1.58 2.06 23.27
CA VAL A 80 -2.71 3.01 23.30
C VAL A 80 -2.20 4.34 23.83
N PRO A 81 -2.42 5.45 23.11
CA PRO A 81 -1.94 6.75 23.58
C PRO A 81 -2.60 7.16 24.90
N ASP A 82 -1.83 7.76 25.79
CA ASP A 82 -2.39 8.44 26.94
C ASP A 82 -3.12 9.69 26.44
N LEU A 83 -4.44 9.69 26.54
CA LEU A 83 -5.31 10.76 26.03
C LEU A 83 -5.13 12.08 26.76
N ASN A 84 -4.50 12.11 27.95
CA ASN A 84 -4.30 13.35 28.71
C ASN A 84 -3.08 14.13 28.20
N ASN A 85 -2.07 13.44 27.69
CA ASN A 85 -0.81 14.08 27.26
C ASN A 85 -0.43 13.72 25.82
N LEU A 86 -1.22 12.89 25.14
CA LEU A 86 -1.02 12.38 23.77
C LEU A 86 0.34 11.70 23.58
N ARG A 87 0.89 11.09 24.63
CA ARG A 87 2.13 10.35 24.59
C ARG A 87 1.86 8.86 24.43
N GLY A 88 2.74 8.19 23.71
CA GLY A 88 2.69 6.77 23.45
C GLY A 88 3.25 6.44 22.08
N ARG A 89 3.68 5.21 21.89
CA ARG A 89 4.16 4.71 20.60
C ARG A 89 2.97 4.25 19.75
N ILE A 90 2.26 5.19 19.15
CA ILE A 90 1.05 4.93 18.35
C ILE A 90 1.33 4.46 16.92
N HIS A 91 2.54 4.70 16.41
CA HIS A 91 2.94 4.30 15.07
C HIS A 91 4.00 3.20 15.14
N PRO A 92 3.83 2.10 14.37
CA PRO A 92 4.80 1.00 14.34
C PRO A 92 6.08 1.39 13.59
N ASP A 93 5.97 2.33 12.64
CA ASP A 93 7.05 2.72 11.74
C ASP A 93 6.86 4.13 11.21
N TYR A 94 7.91 4.69 10.62
CA TYR A 94 7.96 6.04 10.06
C TYR A 94 8.52 5.98 8.64
N THR A 95 7.97 6.83 7.78
CA THR A 95 8.49 7.07 6.43
C THR A 95 9.28 8.37 6.45
N TYR A 96 10.46 8.38 5.88
CA TYR A 96 11.33 9.55 5.83
C TYR A 96 11.30 10.13 4.42
N SER A 97 11.17 11.45 4.31
CA SER A 97 11.21 12.15 3.04
C SER A 97 12.03 13.42 3.12
N ALA A 98 12.62 13.82 1.99
CA ALA A 98 13.31 15.09 1.82
C ALA A 98 12.87 15.69 0.49
N HIS A 99 12.61 16.99 0.48
CA HIS A 99 12.24 17.74 -0.71
C HIS A 99 13.15 18.94 -0.88
N ALA A 100 13.58 19.20 -2.11
CA ALA A 100 14.25 20.44 -2.52
C ALA A 100 13.41 21.08 -3.61
N VAL A 101 13.17 22.38 -3.50
CA VAL A 101 12.35 23.14 -4.45
C VAL A 101 13.13 24.33 -4.95
N GLU A 102 13.19 24.48 -6.27
CA GLU A 102 13.72 25.65 -6.95
C GLU A 102 12.56 26.58 -7.36
N VAL A 103 12.64 27.84 -6.99
CA VAL A 103 11.61 28.83 -7.30
C VAL A 103 12.22 30.03 -8.00
N ALA A 104 11.51 30.61 -8.97
CA ALA A 104 11.81 31.89 -9.59
C ALA A 104 10.88 32.94 -8.98
N VAL A 105 11.44 34.00 -8.41
CA VAL A 105 10.68 35.05 -7.73
C VAL A 105 10.81 36.38 -8.54
N ASP A 106 9.67 36.99 -8.85
CA ASP A 106 9.62 38.36 -9.34
C ASP A 106 9.73 39.32 -8.14
N GLU A 107 10.87 39.94 -7.97
CA GLU A 107 11.16 40.83 -6.85
C GLU A 107 10.26 42.10 -6.86
N THR A 108 9.64 42.42 -7.98
CA THR A 108 8.78 43.61 -8.09
C THR A 108 7.37 43.33 -7.60
N THR A 109 6.84 42.13 -7.91
CA THR A 109 5.46 41.77 -7.60
C THR A 109 5.36 40.82 -6.41
N GLY A 110 6.46 40.15 -6.04
CA GLY A 110 6.49 39.09 -5.04
C GLY A 110 5.89 37.76 -5.52
N LYS A 111 5.50 37.67 -6.78
CA LYS A 111 5.01 36.41 -7.36
C LYS A 111 6.18 35.44 -7.56
N PHE A 112 5.89 34.15 -7.41
CA PHE A 112 6.89 33.12 -7.66
C PHE A 112 6.32 32.00 -8.52
N ASP A 113 7.20 31.37 -9.27
CA ASP A 113 6.92 30.16 -10.04
C ASP A 113 7.80 29.02 -9.52
N VAL A 114 7.22 27.84 -9.38
CA VAL A 114 7.96 26.63 -9.03
C VAL A 114 8.59 26.06 -10.30
N VAL A 115 9.93 26.09 -10.36
CA VAL A 115 10.70 25.67 -11.53
C VAL A 115 11.00 24.18 -11.48
N HIS A 116 11.44 23.70 -10.30
CA HIS A 116 11.82 22.31 -10.09
C HIS A 116 11.45 21.83 -8.68
N ILE A 117 10.98 20.58 -8.61
CA ILE A 117 10.81 19.86 -7.34
C ILE A 117 11.62 18.57 -7.41
N ILE A 118 12.53 18.40 -6.48
CA ILE A 118 13.28 17.15 -6.30
C ILE A 118 12.79 16.54 -4.98
N ALA A 119 12.29 15.31 -5.05
CA ALA A 119 11.76 14.63 -3.89
C ALA A 119 12.45 13.28 -3.71
N ALA A 120 12.82 12.96 -2.48
CA ALA A 120 13.38 11.68 -2.07
C ALA A 120 12.52 11.07 -0.97
N LEU A 121 12.25 9.78 -1.06
CA LEU A 121 11.36 9.06 -0.15
C LEU A 121 11.98 7.72 0.22
N ASP A 122 12.10 7.45 1.51
CA ASP A 122 12.43 6.14 2.05
C ASP A 122 11.16 5.46 2.59
N VAL A 123 10.68 4.49 1.84
CA VAL A 123 9.53 3.64 2.21
C VAL A 123 9.96 2.27 2.72
N GLY A 124 11.26 2.06 2.96
CA GLY A 124 11.84 0.74 3.19
C GLY A 124 11.73 -0.12 1.93
N ARG A 125 11.29 -1.37 2.07
CA ARG A 125 11.11 -2.27 0.92
C ARG A 125 9.94 -1.83 0.05
N CYS A 126 10.23 -1.20 -1.08
CA CYS A 126 9.22 -0.79 -2.05
C CYS A 126 8.57 -2.00 -2.72
N ILE A 127 7.26 -2.20 -2.52
CA ILE A 127 6.50 -3.29 -3.11
C ILE A 127 6.01 -2.93 -4.52
N ASN A 128 5.58 -1.68 -4.71
CA ASN A 128 5.15 -1.15 -6.00
C ASN A 128 5.75 0.26 -6.19
N ARG A 129 6.76 0.33 -7.05
CA ARG A 129 7.50 1.57 -7.30
C ARG A 129 6.61 2.67 -7.89
N ASN A 130 5.79 2.35 -8.89
CA ASN A 130 4.92 3.33 -9.53
C ASN A 130 3.93 3.94 -8.53
N SER A 131 3.40 3.13 -7.60
CA SER A 131 2.52 3.63 -6.55
C SER A 131 3.25 4.53 -5.56
N CYS A 132 4.51 4.24 -5.23
CA CYS A 132 5.32 5.09 -4.34
C CYS A 132 5.65 6.42 -5.00
N GLU A 133 6.08 6.41 -6.26
CA GLU A 133 6.37 7.60 -7.06
C GLU A 133 5.10 8.47 -7.19
N GLY A 134 3.96 7.88 -7.57
CA GLY A 134 2.71 8.61 -7.70
C GLY A 134 2.19 9.23 -6.40
N GLN A 135 2.42 8.58 -5.24
CA GLN A 135 2.09 9.16 -3.93
C GLN A 135 3.02 10.36 -3.60
N LEU A 136 4.30 10.26 -3.95
CA LEU A 136 5.26 11.32 -3.72
C LEU A 136 4.97 12.54 -4.60
N GLU A 137 4.73 12.33 -5.89
CA GLU A 137 4.37 13.37 -6.86
C GLU A 137 3.04 14.04 -6.50
N GLY A 138 2.01 13.24 -6.20
CA GLY A 138 0.71 13.75 -5.77
C GLY A 138 0.79 14.58 -4.49
N GLY A 139 1.59 14.15 -3.51
CA GLY A 139 1.85 14.91 -2.29
C GLY A 139 2.56 16.24 -2.56
N ALA A 140 3.53 16.25 -3.46
CA ALA A 140 4.25 17.47 -3.86
C ALA A 140 3.30 18.49 -4.54
N ILE A 141 2.45 18.02 -5.46
CA ILE A 141 1.46 18.85 -6.16
C ILE A 141 0.43 19.43 -5.18
N HIS A 142 -0.07 18.62 -4.24
CA HIS A 142 -0.98 19.12 -3.20
C HIS A 142 -0.35 20.25 -2.38
N ASN A 143 0.89 20.07 -1.95
CA ASN A 143 1.60 21.13 -1.19
C ASN A 143 1.86 22.38 -2.05
N MET A 144 2.20 22.20 -3.31
CA MET A 144 2.36 23.30 -4.25
C MET A 144 1.07 24.11 -4.40
N GLY A 145 -0.07 23.45 -4.67
CA GLY A 145 -1.37 24.10 -4.77
C GLY A 145 -1.75 24.82 -3.47
N TYR A 146 -1.43 24.24 -2.31
CA TYR A 146 -1.68 24.88 -1.01
C TYR A 146 -0.92 26.20 -0.83
N VAL A 147 0.28 26.31 -1.37
CA VAL A 147 1.14 27.50 -1.23
C VAL A 147 0.87 28.53 -2.34
N THR A 148 0.65 28.07 -3.60
CA THR A 148 0.48 28.95 -4.76
C THR A 148 -0.91 29.55 -4.88
N GLU A 149 -1.93 28.83 -4.42
CA GLU A 149 -3.34 29.25 -4.57
C GLU A 149 -3.88 30.05 -3.38
N ASP A 150 -2.99 30.55 -2.55
CA ASP A 150 -3.35 31.39 -1.38
C ASP A 150 -4.52 30.78 -0.57
N MET A 151 -4.38 29.50 -0.25
CA MET A 151 -5.32 28.85 0.67
C MET A 151 -5.17 29.45 2.07
N GLY A 152 -5.61 30.68 2.18
CA GLY A 152 -5.72 31.34 3.46
C GLY A 152 -6.77 30.65 4.31
N ILE A 153 -6.34 29.69 5.15
CA ILE A 153 -7.13 29.33 6.33
C ILE A 153 -7.07 30.54 7.26
N GLU A 154 -7.76 31.57 6.89
CA GLU A 154 -8.02 32.67 7.81
C GLU A 154 -9.01 32.17 8.86
N GLY A 155 -8.51 31.34 9.78
CA GLY A 155 -9.28 30.90 10.95
C GLY A 155 -9.74 32.04 11.84
N TYR A 156 -9.31 33.26 11.54
CA TYR A 156 -9.59 34.41 12.35
C TYR A 156 -10.77 35.26 11.87
N LYS A 157 -11.21 35.13 10.62
CA LYS A 157 -12.34 35.94 10.11
C LYS A 157 -13.32 35.16 9.21
N GLY A 158 -13.22 33.87 9.16
CA GLY A 158 -14.16 33.01 8.45
C GLY A 158 -14.16 33.11 6.92
N ILE A 159 -13.16 33.72 6.33
CA ILE A 159 -13.00 33.80 4.86
C ILE A 159 -11.94 32.78 4.49
N THR A 160 -12.37 31.64 3.98
CA THR A 160 -11.49 30.66 3.36
C THR A 160 -11.50 30.87 1.85
N HIS A 161 -10.37 31.24 1.27
CA HIS A 161 -10.16 31.18 -0.17
C HIS A 161 -9.84 29.74 -0.56
N GLY A 162 -10.19 29.32 -1.77
CA GLY A 162 -9.88 27.99 -2.26
C GLY A 162 -10.65 26.83 -1.62
N ASN A 163 -11.74 27.08 -0.93
CA ASN A 163 -12.56 26.05 -0.26
C ASN A 163 -13.54 25.30 -1.19
N LYS A 164 -13.50 25.57 -2.47
CA LYS A 164 -14.32 24.91 -3.49
C LYS A 164 -13.43 24.37 -4.60
N PHE A 165 -13.79 23.22 -5.14
CA PHE A 165 -13.08 22.64 -6.29
C PHE A 165 -13.01 23.56 -7.52
N SER A 166 -13.99 24.47 -7.68
CA SER A 166 -14.02 25.44 -8.77
C SER A 166 -13.07 26.63 -8.56
N THR A 167 -12.55 26.83 -7.38
CA THR A 167 -11.67 27.96 -7.02
C THR A 167 -10.29 27.53 -6.57
N TYR A 168 -10.08 26.25 -6.35
CA TYR A 168 -8.78 25.64 -6.08
C TYR A 168 -8.21 25.10 -7.38
N LEU A 169 -7.27 25.81 -7.96
CA LEU A 169 -6.60 25.46 -9.22
C LEU A 169 -5.23 24.88 -8.88
N ILE A 170 -5.02 23.63 -9.24
CA ILE A 170 -3.71 22.96 -9.13
C ILE A 170 -3.05 22.93 -10.50
#